data_684b16603cc892f4c7fa09982fdf3937
#
_entry.id   684b16603cc892f4c7fa09982fdf3937
#
_cell.length_a   1.000
_cell.length_b   1.000
_cell.length_c   1.000
_cell.angle_alpha   90.00
_cell.angle_beta   90.00
_cell.angle_gamma   90.00
#
_symmetry.space_group_name_H-M   'P 1'
#
loop_
_entity.id
_entity.type
_entity.pdbx_description
1 polymer ?
#
loop_
_entity_poly.entity_id
_entity_poly.type
_entity_poly.pdbx_seq_one_letter_code
_entity_poly.pdbx_strand_id
1 'polypeptide(L)'
;MTAVISGFHTPVERDCLEILLRGRQPLVICPARSIAHIRVPMAWKKHLEDGRLLILSPFESKEMRVNATLAERRNRFVALIARSILIAYAALESRTEPLGLDLLQQGKTLYLLDHQTNNHLIQAGGCLISKRLQAALLGLL
;
A
#
# COMPACT_ATOMS: atom_id res chain seq x y z
N MET A 1 -12.50 -6.75 10.87
CA MET A 1 -11.87 -7.07 9.55
C MET A 1 -10.93 -5.94 9.18
N THR A 2 -9.74 -6.26 8.72
CA THR A 2 -8.72 -5.27 8.36
C THR A 2 -8.98 -4.70 6.97
N ALA A 3 -9.03 -3.38 6.83
CA ALA A 3 -9.04 -2.72 5.53
C ALA A 3 -7.60 -2.59 5.01
N VAL A 4 -7.42 -2.78 3.71
CA VAL A 4 -6.11 -2.66 3.05
C VAL A 4 -6.11 -1.42 2.15
N ILE A 5 -5.13 -0.55 2.33
CA ILE A 5 -4.93 0.65 1.51
C ILE A 5 -3.58 0.60 0.81
N SER A 6 -3.55 0.84 -0.49
CA SER A 6 -2.32 0.99 -1.28
C SER A 6 -2.58 1.72 -2.60
N GLY A 7 -1.51 2.08 -3.28
CA GLY A 7 -1.57 2.55 -4.66
C GLY A 7 -1.76 1.44 -5.68
N PHE A 8 -1.40 0.23 -5.31
CA PHE A 8 -1.47 -0.95 -6.18
C PHE A 8 -0.80 -0.75 -7.54
N HIS A 9 0.35 -0.07 -7.54
CA HIS A 9 1.03 0.36 -8.76
C HIS A 9 2.18 -0.56 -9.17
N THR A 10 2.96 -1.05 -8.21
CA THR A 10 4.07 -1.97 -8.49
C THR A 10 3.55 -3.37 -8.85
N PRO A 11 4.37 -4.23 -9.51
CA PRO A 11 3.95 -5.59 -9.81
C PRO A 11 3.47 -6.38 -8.60
N VAL A 12 4.20 -6.33 -7.48
CA VAL A 12 3.81 -7.01 -6.23
C VAL A 12 2.47 -6.48 -5.70
N GLU A 13 2.26 -5.16 -5.72
CA GLU A 13 1.00 -4.56 -5.28
C GLU A 13 -0.17 -4.95 -6.19
N ARG A 14 0.05 -5.08 -7.50
CA ARG A 14 -0.99 -5.53 -8.45
C ARG A 14 -1.39 -6.98 -8.19
N ASP A 15 -0.42 -7.86 -7.95
CA ASP A 15 -0.68 -9.25 -7.58
C ASP A 15 -1.48 -9.33 -6.27
N CYS A 16 -1.11 -8.51 -5.29
CA CYS A 16 -1.88 -8.37 -4.05
C CYS A 16 -3.32 -7.90 -4.32
N LEU A 17 -3.52 -6.92 -5.20
CA LEU A 17 -4.85 -6.42 -5.52
C LEU A 17 -5.73 -7.51 -6.14
N GLU A 18 -5.20 -8.32 -7.04
CA GLU A 18 -5.94 -9.44 -7.64
C GLU A 18 -6.43 -10.43 -6.58
N ILE A 19 -5.58 -10.77 -5.62
CA ILE A 19 -5.93 -11.65 -4.50
C ILE A 19 -7.01 -10.98 -3.63
N LEU A 20 -6.80 -9.72 -3.27
CA LEU A 20 -7.69 -8.95 -2.41
C LEU A 20 -9.08 -8.76 -3.02
N LEU A 21 -9.17 -8.58 -4.35
CA LEU A 21 -10.46 -8.47 -5.04
C LEU A 21 -11.30 -9.74 -4.93
N ARG A 22 -10.66 -10.91 -4.85
CA ARG A 22 -11.34 -12.20 -4.63
C ARG A 22 -11.73 -12.43 -3.17
N GLY A 23 -11.13 -11.69 -2.23
CA GLY A 23 -11.39 -11.77 -0.80
C GLY A 23 -12.64 -10.99 -0.37
N ARG A 24 -12.77 -10.78 0.93
CA ARG A 24 -13.91 -10.08 1.54
C ARG A 24 -13.55 -8.79 2.27
N GLN A 25 -12.26 -8.53 2.51
CA GLN A 25 -11.79 -7.37 3.25
C GLN A 25 -12.06 -6.07 2.48
N PRO A 26 -12.36 -4.97 3.18
CA PRO A 26 -12.48 -3.66 2.57
C PRO A 26 -11.16 -3.21 1.96
N LEU A 27 -11.25 -2.53 0.82
CA LEU A 27 -10.11 -2.05 0.05
C LEU A 27 -10.17 -0.55 -0.15
N VAL A 28 -9.02 0.11 -0.08
CA VAL A 28 -8.86 1.51 -0.47
C VAL A 28 -7.76 1.60 -1.51
N ILE A 29 -8.11 2.01 -2.71
CA ILE A 29 -7.14 2.28 -3.77
C ILE A 29 -6.81 3.77 -3.74
N CYS A 30 -5.53 4.07 -3.52
CA CYS A 30 -5.02 5.43 -3.45
C CYS A 30 -4.07 5.71 -4.62
N PRO A 31 -4.57 6.21 -5.76
CA PRO A 31 -3.71 6.50 -6.91
C PRO A 31 -2.80 7.70 -6.63
N ALA A 32 -1.65 7.74 -7.28
CA ALA A 32 -0.71 8.88 -7.21
C ALA A 32 -1.11 10.01 -8.19
N ARG A 33 -2.39 10.32 -8.24
CA ARG A 33 -2.99 11.36 -9.07
C ARG A 33 -4.38 11.72 -8.56
N SER A 34 -4.93 12.81 -9.05
CA SER A 34 -6.34 13.14 -8.85
C SER A 34 -7.27 12.04 -9.35
N ILE A 35 -8.39 11.85 -8.67
CA ILE A 35 -9.48 10.97 -9.11
C ILE A 35 -10.45 11.67 -10.08
N ALA A 36 -10.28 12.97 -10.33
CA ALA A 36 -11.06 13.67 -11.34
C ALA A 36 -10.89 12.99 -12.71
N HIS A 37 -12.00 12.65 -13.34
CA HIS A 37 -12.04 11.95 -14.64
C HIS A 37 -11.31 10.60 -14.66
N ILE A 38 -11.18 9.92 -13.50
CA ILE A 38 -10.59 8.59 -13.45
C ILE A 38 -11.50 7.57 -14.14
N ARG A 39 -10.91 6.73 -14.98
CA ARG A 39 -11.62 5.57 -15.54
C ARG A 39 -11.56 4.42 -14.55
N VAL A 40 -12.72 3.98 -14.10
CA VAL A 40 -12.84 2.84 -13.19
C VAL A 40 -12.81 1.54 -14.00
N PRO A 41 -11.85 0.64 -13.76
CA PRO A 41 -11.84 -0.68 -14.37
C PRO A 41 -13.14 -1.45 -14.09
N MET A 42 -13.60 -2.23 -15.07
CA MET A 42 -14.82 -3.03 -14.95
C MET A 42 -14.78 -3.95 -13.71
N ALA A 43 -13.62 -4.56 -13.47
CA ALA A 43 -13.40 -5.44 -12.32
C ALA A 43 -13.63 -4.78 -10.94
N TRP A 44 -13.58 -3.45 -10.85
CA TRP A 44 -13.76 -2.73 -9.60
C TRP A 44 -15.20 -2.27 -9.35
N LYS A 45 -16.02 -2.16 -10.41
CA LYS A 45 -17.35 -1.53 -10.34
C LYS A 45 -18.24 -2.18 -9.29
N LYS A 46 -18.35 -3.51 -9.33
CA LYS A 46 -19.17 -4.24 -8.37
C LYS A 46 -18.71 -3.98 -6.92
N HIS A 47 -17.41 -3.96 -6.67
CA HIS A 47 -16.85 -3.74 -5.34
C HIS A 47 -17.08 -2.31 -4.82
N LEU A 48 -17.11 -1.32 -5.73
CA LEU A 48 -17.51 0.06 -5.42
C LEU A 48 -18.99 0.14 -5.06
N GLU A 49 -19.85 -0.48 -5.87
CA GLU A 49 -21.29 -0.52 -5.66
C GLU A 49 -21.67 -1.23 -4.34
N ASP A 50 -20.97 -2.31 -4.03
CA ASP A 50 -21.13 -3.08 -2.78
C ASP A 50 -20.55 -2.36 -1.54
N GLY A 51 -19.93 -1.20 -1.69
CA GLY A 51 -19.30 -0.44 -0.61
C GLY A 51 -18.04 -1.09 -0.02
N ARG A 52 -17.48 -2.09 -0.70
CA ARG A 52 -16.26 -2.81 -0.27
C ARG A 52 -14.98 -2.14 -0.75
N LEU A 53 -15.04 -1.40 -1.85
CA LEU A 53 -13.92 -0.68 -2.44
C LEU A 53 -14.17 0.83 -2.35
N LEU A 54 -13.14 1.58 -1.96
CA LEU A 54 -13.09 3.04 -2.01
C LEU A 54 -11.90 3.46 -2.87
N ILE A 55 -12.08 4.49 -3.68
CA ILE A 55 -10.96 5.17 -4.35
C ILE A 55 -10.77 6.51 -3.64
N LEU A 56 -9.58 6.73 -3.09
CA LEU A 56 -9.24 7.90 -2.29
C LEU A 56 -7.98 8.57 -2.83
N SER A 57 -8.00 9.88 -2.99
CA SER A 57 -6.82 10.62 -3.43
C SER A 57 -6.66 11.92 -2.66
N PRO A 58 -5.44 12.25 -2.20
CA PRO A 58 -5.13 13.54 -1.58
C PRO A 58 -4.81 14.64 -2.61
N PHE A 59 -4.93 14.36 -3.91
CA PHE A 59 -4.48 15.27 -4.97
C PHE A 59 -5.61 16.10 -5.56
N GLU A 60 -5.30 17.35 -5.87
CA GLU A 60 -6.22 18.27 -6.54
C GLU A 60 -6.46 17.89 -8.01
N SER A 61 -7.53 18.42 -8.59
CA SER A 61 -7.95 18.12 -9.97
C SER A 61 -6.89 18.39 -11.04
N LYS A 62 -5.96 19.32 -10.79
CA LYS A 62 -4.84 19.61 -11.70
C LYS A 62 -3.75 18.54 -11.75
N GLU A 63 -3.64 17.71 -10.72
CA GLU A 63 -2.60 16.69 -10.58
C GLU A 63 -3.05 15.37 -11.24
N MET A 64 -3.20 15.39 -12.56
CA MET A 64 -3.83 14.28 -13.30
C MET A 64 -2.87 13.20 -13.79
N ARG A 65 -1.57 13.45 -13.79
CA ARG A 65 -0.56 12.50 -14.29
C ARG A 65 0.30 11.98 -13.17
N VAL A 66 0.42 10.65 -13.09
CA VAL A 66 1.32 10.00 -12.13
C VAL A 66 2.78 10.38 -12.44
N ASN A 67 3.51 10.75 -11.40
CA ASN A 67 4.95 10.96 -11.43
C ASN A 67 5.57 10.53 -10.09
N ALA A 68 6.90 10.52 -10.04
CA ALA A 68 7.62 10.05 -8.86
C ALA A 68 7.34 10.89 -7.60
N THR A 69 7.19 12.19 -7.74
CA THR A 69 6.89 13.11 -6.62
C THR A 69 5.49 12.84 -6.06
N LEU A 70 4.49 12.68 -6.91
CA LEU A 70 3.13 12.34 -6.48
C LEU A 70 3.06 10.92 -5.88
N ALA A 71 3.82 9.98 -6.43
CA ALA A 71 3.91 8.62 -5.86
C ALA A 71 4.49 8.64 -4.44
N GLU A 72 5.54 9.41 -4.18
CA GLU A 72 6.12 9.57 -2.86
C GLU A 72 5.15 10.25 -1.89
N ARG A 73 4.52 11.35 -2.30
CA ARG A 73 3.49 12.04 -1.49
C ARG A 73 2.32 11.10 -1.17
N ARG A 74 1.85 10.30 -2.12
CA ARG A 74 0.83 9.29 -1.91
C ARG A 74 1.27 8.25 -0.89
N ASN A 75 2.49 7.74 -0.99
CA ASN A 75 3.01 6.74 -0.05
C ASN A 75 3.05 7.29 1.38
N ARG A 76 3.48 8.53 1.57
CA ARG A 76 3.46 9.20 2.86
C ARG A 76 2.03 9.40 3.40
N PHE A 77 1.10 9.79 2.54
CA PHE A 77 -0.31 9.92 2.89
C PHE A 77 -0.92 8.58 3.34
N VAL A 78 -0.69 7.51 2.60
CA VAL A 78 -1.14 6.16 2.96
C VAL A 78 -0.54 5.73 4.30
N ALA A 79 0.74 5.97 4.51
CA ALA A 79 1.44 5.62 5.74
C ALA A 79 0.92 6.40 6.97
N LEU A 80 0.44 7.63 6.80
CA LEU A 80 -0.19 8.39 7.87
C LEU A 80 -1.52 7.77 8.32
N ILE A 81 -2.32 7.30 7.38
CA ILE A 81 -3.64 6.71 7.64
C ILE A 81 -3.51 5.30 8.23
N ALA A 82 -2.56 4.51 7.70
CA ALA A 82 -2.41 3.11 8.06
C ALA A 82 -1.92 2.92 9.50
N ARG A 83 -2.49 1.95 10.20
CA ARG A 83 -2.02 1.55 11.53
C ARG A 83 -0.72 0.77 11.44
N SER A 84 -0.61 -0.12 10.46
CA SER A 84 0.56 -0.95 10.19
C SER A 84 0.89 -0.86 8.71
N ILE A 85 2.16 -0.90 8.39
CA ILE A 85 2.65 -0.77 7.03
C ILE A 85 3.39 -2.06 6.64
N LEU A 86 3.13 -2.56 5.45
CA LEU A 86 3.91 -3.61 4.83
C LEU A 86 4.72 -3.04 3.67
N ILE A 87 6.03 -3.17 3.74
CA ILE A 87 6.93 -2.90 2.63
C ILE A 87 7.47 -4.24 2.12
N ALA A 88 7.20 -4.55 0.86
CA ALA A 88 7.66 -5.79 0.26
C ALA A 88 9.18 -5.76 0.05
N TYR A 89 9.68 -4.73 -0.58
CA TYR A 89 11.10 -4.55 -0.89
C TYR A 89 11.51 -3.08 -0.75
N ALA A 90 12.62 -2.84 -0.05
CA ALA A 90 13.21 -1.52 0.14
C ALA A 90 14.72 -1.61 0.01
N ALA A 91 15.22 -1.65 -1.22
CA ALA A 91 16.66 -1.67 -1.48
C ALA A 91 17.33 -0.41 -0.90
N LEU A 92 18.60 -0.53 -0.56
CA LEU A 92 19.44 0.61 -0.18
C LEU A 92 19.39 1.69 -1.28
N GLU A 93 19.34 2.95 -0.85
CA GLU A 93 19.25 4.12 -1.74
C GLU A 93 17.96 4.17 -2.61
N SER A 94 16.99 3.28 -2.35
CA SER A 94 15.67 3.37 -2.97
C SER A 94 14.83 4.50 -2.35
N ARG A 95 13.80 4.94 -3.05
CA ARG A 95 12.86 5.95 -2.50
C ARG A 95 12.03 5.42 -1.33
N THR A 96 11.89 4.11 -1.22
CA THR A 96 11.14 3.45 -0.15
C THR A 96 11.93 3.36 1.15
N GLU A 97 13.26 3.31 1.09
CA GLU A 97 14.12 3.23 2.26
C GLU A 97 13.93 4.40 3.24
N PRO A 98 14.02 5.68 2.82
CA PRO A 98 13.79 6.80 3.73
C PRO A 98 12.40 6.79 4.36
N LEU A 99 11.38 6.40 3.61
CA LEU A 99 10.03 6.24 4.14
C LEU A 99 9.99 5.19 5.26
N GLY A 100 10.60 4.04 5.05
CA GLY A 100 10.66 2.96 6.05
C GLY A 100 11.37 3.41 7.33
N LEU A 101 12.51 4.09 7.21
CA LEU A 101 13.25 4.63 8.35
C LEU A 101 12.45 5.68 9.11
N ASP A 102 11.80 6.62 8.41
CA ASP A 102 10.95 7.65 9.02
C ASP A 102 9.79 7.02 9.80
N LEU A 103 9.15 6.00 9.26
CA LEU A 103 8.04 5.29 9.90
C LEU A 103 8.49 4.59 11.18
N LEU A 104 9.65 3.95 11.17
CA LEU A 104 10.24 3.33 12.36
C LEU A 104 10.57 4.36 13.43
N GLN A 105 11.12 5.52 13.07
CA GLN A 105 11.38 6.62 13.99
C GLN A 105 10.09 7.17 14.62
N GLN A 106 8.98 7.15 13.88
CA GLN A 106 7.66 7.56 14.37
C GLN A 106 6.97 6.48 15.22
N GLY A 107 7.60 5.34 15.45
CA GLY A 107 7.05 4.24 16.23
C GLY A 107 5.94 3.46 15.50
N LYS A 108 5.82 3.59 14.20
CA LYS A 108 4.88 2.81 13.39
C LYS A 108 5.31 1.34 13.29
N THR A 109 4.36 0.44 13.27
CA THR A 109 4.64 -0.98 13.02
C THR A 109 4.91 -1.18 11.53
N LEU A 110 6.14 -1.57 11.21
CA LEU A 110 6.60 -1.83 9.86
C LEU A 110 6.87 -3.32 9.69
N TYR A 111 6.11 -3.95 8.80
CA TYR A 111 6.31 -5.32 8.37
C TYR A 111 7.10 -5.38 7.06
N LEU A 112 7.96 -6.38 6.94
CA LEU A 112 8.85 -6.57 5.79
C LEU A 112 8.81 -8.03 5.36
N LEU A 113 8.88 -8.28 4.06
CA LEU A 113 9.09 -9.62 3.55
C LEU A 113 10.51 -10.09 3.89
N ASP A 114 10.65 -11.40 4.08
CA ASP A 114 11.96 -12.03 4.27
C ASP A 114 12.75 -12.02 2.96
N HIS A 115 13.51 -10.96 2.79
CA HIS A 115 14.37 -10.75 1.63
C HIS A 115 15.60 -9.93 2.01
N GLN A 116 16.75 -10.26 1.45
CA GLN A 116 18.03 -9.61 1.78
C GLN A 116 18.02 -8.09 1.59
N THR A 117 17.24 -7.56 0.64
CA THR A 117 17.13 -6.11 0.42
C THR A 117 16.51 -5.36 1.60
N ASN A 118 15.82 -6.06 2.49
CA ASN A 118 15.13 -5.49 3.65
C ASN A 118 15.95 -5.55 4.94
N ASN A 119 17.12 -6.18 4.92
CA ASN A 119 17.91 -6.44 6.15
C ASN A 119 18.20 -5.17 6.94
N HIS A 120 18.52 -4.06 6.29
CA HIS A 120 18.81 -2.80 6.97
C HIS A 120 17.58 -2.20 7.69
N LEU A 121 16.37 -2.36 7.14
CA LEU A 121 15.13 -1.94 7.81
C LEU A 121 14.75 -2.89 8.95
N ILE A 122 15.02 -4.19 8.81
CA ILE A 122 14.83 -5.18 9.87
C ILE A 122 15.75 -4.84 11.04
N GLN A 123 17.02 -4.54 10.79
CA GLN A 123 17.99 -4.12 11.80
C GLN A 123 17.61 -2.80 12.47
N ALA A 124 16.93 -1.90 11.76
CA ALA A 124 16.43 -0.64 12.27
C ALA A 124 15.14 -0.77 13.12
N GLY A 125 14.56 -1.97 13.24
CA GLY A 125 13.39 -2.25 14.07
C GLY A 125 12.15 -2.74 13.32
N GLY A 126 12.24 -2.95 12.01
CA GLY A 126 11.17 -3.57 11.23
C GLY A 126 10.95 -5.03 11.60
N CYS A 127 9.73 -5.51 11.43
CA CYS A 127 9.31 -6.86 11.76
C CYS A 127 9.21 -7.73 10.51
N LEU A 128 9.80 -8.92 10.53
CA LEU A 128 9.53 -9.91 9.49
C LEU A 128 8.07 -10.36 9.56
N ILE A 129 7.43 -10.35 8.41
CA ILE A 129 6.08 -10.89 8.29
C ILE A 129 6.13 -12.41 8.23
N SER A 130 5.50 -13.09 9.18
CA SER A 130 5.34 -14.54 9.11
C SER A 130 4.32 -14.92 8.04
N LYS A 131 4.46 -16.11 7.45
CA LYS A 131 3.47 -16.62 6.47
C LYS A 131 2.04 -16.61 7.02
N ARG A 132 1.88 -16.91 8.33
CA ARG A 132 0.58 -16.88 9.00
C ARG A 132 0.00 -15.48 9.10
N LEU A 133 0.83 -14.50 9.47
CA LEU A 133 0.41 -13.11 9.56
C LEU A 133 0.12 -12.54 8.19
N GLN A 134 0.92 -12.87 7.19
CA GLN A 134 0.67 -12.51 5.80
C GLN A 134 -0.68 -13.03 5.31
N ALA A 135 -1.00 -14.29 5.57
CA ALA A 135 -2.28 -14.87 5.23
C ALA A 135 -3.45 -14.18 5.95
N ALA A 136 -3.29 -13.87 7.23
CA ALA A 136 -4.30 -13.15 8.02
C ALA A 136 -4.53 -11.72 7.52
N LEU A 137 -3.46 -10.99 7.17
CA LEU A 137 -3.55 -9.63 6.62
C LEU A 137 -4.21 -9.60 5.24
N LEU A 138 -3.97 -10.63 4.44
CA LEU A 138 -4.57 -10.79 3.12
C LEU A 138 -5.98 -11.41 3.18
N GLY A 139 -6.46 -11.81 4.37
CA GLY A 139 -7.77 -12.44 4.51
C GLY A 139 -7.85 -13.85 3.91
N LEU A 140 -6.72 -14.55 3.85
CA LEU A 140 -6.60 -15.92 3.33
C LEU A 140 -6.76 -17.01 4.39
N LEU A 141 -7.01 -16.61 5.64
CA LEU A 141 -7.32 -17.49 6.78
C LEU A 141 -8.76 -17.29 7.23
#